data_c851b1530dee59a736527509e4751721
#
_entry.id   c851b1530dee59a736527509e4751721
#
_cell.length_a   1.000
_cell.length_b   1.000
_cell.length_c   1.000
_cell.angle_alpha   90.00
_cell.angle_beta   90.00
_cell.angle_gamma   90.00
#
_symmetry.space_group_name_H-M   'P 1'
#
loop_
_entity.id
_entity.type
_entity.pdbx_description
1 polymer ?
#
loop_
_entity_poly.entity_id
_entity_poly.type
_entity_poly.pdbx_seq_one_letter_code
_entity_poly.pdbx_strand_id
1 'polypeptide(L)'
;MGSTGFIGGAIVRAAEARGWQVRAMRRDDRRTGDIGDLAAAGRIEWHQANLIDPNAIAEAMLGCDVVFHAAGYYPTSNRDAAGQVRRAQSQMERVLLAFRQAKPDLLIYTSSLSTIGPSSGPGRLANESDVYQPGSVPSVYFDAKIIMERTALGSGLPVVALCPTSVFGPGDVKPTSGRLLILVAQGHLPVYTNGEINVVDVRDVAKAHLSAAEMGRNGERYILGGENMSMRDMLAIMARQANRRPPWLRVPSQLVELAGSLAGRLGILGGDMLQSIRYFQPLDTKKARSELDLTTRPFSETIHDALTWFYEHDYLS
;
A
#
# COMPACT_ATOMS: atom_id res chain seq x y z
N MET A 1 6.45 6.57 -10.07
CA MET A 1 5.05 6.44 -10.59
C MET A 1 4.08 6.26 -9.44
N GLY A 2 2.88 6.90 -9.51
CA GLY A 2 1.92 6.91 -8.39
C GLY A 2 2.19 7.99 -7.34
N SER A 3 2.94 9.01 -7.67
CA SER A 3 3.36 10.12 -6.80
C SER A 3 2.20 10.90 -6.17
N THR A 4 1.03 10.92 -6.79
CA THR A 4 -0.18 11.58 -6.25
C THR A 4 -1.02 10.67 -5.35
N GLY A 5 -0.57 9.44 -5.08
CA GLY A 5 -1.18 8.50 -4.15
C GLY A 5 -0.54 8.56 -2.77
N PHE A 6 -1.14 7.87 -1.79
CA PHE A 6 -0.70 7.88 -0.39
C PHE A 6 0.76 7.46 -0.21
N ILE A 7 1.10 6.21 -0.54
CA ILE A 7 2.49 5.71 -0.42
C ILE A 7 3.43 6.44 -1.39
N GLY A 8 2.99 6.67 -2.64
CA GLY A 8 3.82 7.34 -3.64
C GLY A 8 4.15 8.78 -3.27
N GLY A 9 3.22 9.52 -2.67
CA GLY A 9 3.46 10.88 -2.15
C GLY A 9 4.48 10.87 -1.01
N ALA A 10 4.34 9.93 -0.07
CA ALA A 10 5.29 9.78 1.02
C ALA A 10 6.72 9.42 0.52
N ILE A 11 6.84 8.58 -0.52
CA ILE A 11 8.14 8.27 -1.15
C ILE A 11 8.75 9.53 -1.76
N VAL A 12 7.95 10.35 -2.47
CA VAL A 12 8.41 11.62 -3.04
C VAL A 12 8.94 12.56 -1.95
N ARG A 13 8.18 12.75 -0.86
CA ARG A 13 8.62 13.58 0.28
C ARG A 13 9.91 13.05 0.90
N ALA A 14 10.01 11.75 1.11
CA ALA A 14 11.20 11.14 1.70
C ALA A 14 12.43 11.26 0.79
N ALA A 15 12.27 11.06 -0.52
CA ALA A 15 13.37 11.19 -1.50
C ALA A 15 13.86 12.63 -1.60
N GLU A 16 12.93 13.58 -1.67
CA GLU A 16 13.25 15.01 -1.71
C GLU A 16 13.98 15.46 -0.43
N ALA A 17 13.46 15.07 0.74
CA ALA A 17 14.10 15.38 2.03
C ALA A 17 15.52 14.78 2.16
N ARG A 18 15.83 13.71 1.40
CA ARG A 18 17.14 13.08 1.31
C ARG A 18 18.07 13.77 0.29
N GLY A 19 17.57 14.80 -0.40
CA GLY A 19 18.31 15.57 -1.40
C GLY A 19 18.36 14.89 -2.79
N TRP A 20 17.50 13.91 -3.05
CA TRP A 20 17.41 13.28 -4.36
C TRP A 20 16.68 14.19 -5.36
N GLN A 21 17.09 14.15 -6.61
CA GLN A 21 16.33 14.75 -7.69
C GLN A 21 15.12 13.86 -8.00
N VAL A 22 13.91 14.43 -7.89
CA VAL A 22 12.67 13.66 -7.99
C VAL A 22 11.87 14.08 -9.22
N ARG A 23 11.65 13.15 -10.13
CA ARG A 23 10.66 13.25 -11.19
C ARG A 23 9.39 12.52 -10.78
N ALA A 24 8.32 13.28 -10.53
CA ALA A 24 7.05 12.80 -10.08
C ALA A 24 6.09 12.61 -11.26
N MET A 25 5.63 11.37 -11.51
CA MET A 25 4.72 11.07 -12.62
C MET A 25 3.25 11.19 -12.19
N ARG A 26 2.45 11.95 -12.95
CA ARG A 26 0.99 12.09 -12.77
C ARG A 26 0.24 11.85 -14.07
N ARG A 27 -1.03 11.40 -14.00
CA ARG A 27 -1.89 11.20 -15.18
C ARG A 27 -2.58 12.47 -15.64
N ASP A 28 -2.82 13.40 -14.72
CA ASP A 28 -3.65 14.57 -14.86
C ASP A 28 -2.96 15.71 -14.11
N ASP A 29 -2.83 16.85 -14.75
CA ASP A 29 -2.17 18.05 -14.22
C ASP A 29 -2.89 18.65 -13.00
N ARG A 30 -4.18 18.38 -12.83
CA ARG A 30 -5.00 18.81 -11.69
C ARG A 30 -4.73 18.02 -10.42
N ARG A 31 -4.01 16.89 -10.51
CA ARG A 31 -3.74 16.01 -9.37
C ARG A 31 -2.34 16.26 -8.83
N THR A 32 -2.26 16.82 -7.65
CA THR A 32 -0.99 17.05 -6.94
C THR A 32 -0.74 16.06 -5.81
N GLY A 33 -1.81 15.41 -5.29
CA GLY A 33 -1.68 14.60 -4.07
C GLY A 33 -1.25 15.46 -2.88
N ASP A 34 -0.58 14.85 -1.93
CA ASP A 34 0.00 15.50 -0.74
C ASP A 34 1.39 16.12 -1.02
N ILE A 35 1.76 16.36 -2.28
CA ILE A 35 3.08 16.88 -2.68
C ILE A 35 2.99 18.15 -3.53
N GLY A 36 1.86 18.83 -3.50
CA GLY A 36 1.62 20.04 -4.26
C GLY A 36 2.51 21.20 -3.83
N ASP A 37 2.83 21.29 -2.54
CA ASP A 37 3.76 22.24 -1.94
C ASP A 37 5.19 22.08 -2.46
N LEU A 38 5.69 20.86 -2.59
CA LEU A 38 7.02 20.58 -3.14
C LEU A 38 7.12 21.02 -4.59
N ALA A 39 6.07 20.77 -5.37
CA ALA A 39 6.00 21.17 -6.76
C ALA A 39 5.94 22.70 -6.92
N ALA A 40 5.13 23.37 -6.09
CA ALA A 40 5.03 24.83 -6.09
C ALA A 40 6.36 25.52 -5.70
N ALA A 41 7.14 24.87 -4.84
CA ALA A 41 8.48 25.31 -4.44
C ALA A 41 9.57 24.93 -5.46
N GLY A 42 9.24 24.29 -6.59
CA GLY A 42 10.22 23.83 -7.58
C GLY A 42 11.17 22.72 -7.12
N ARG A 43 10.79 21.99 -6.06
CA ARG A 43 11.62 20.94 -5.43
C ARG A 43 11.47 19.58 -6.10
N ILE A 44 10.46 19.40 -6.95
CA ILE A 44 10.23 18.21 -7.75
C ILE A 44 9.86 18.59 -9.19
N GLU A 45 10.18 17.72 -10.14
CA GLU A 45 9.78 17.84 -11.55
C GLU A 45 8.51 17.02 -11.79
N TRP A 46 7.47 17.64 -12.39
CA TRP A 46 6.30 16.88 -12.85
C TRP A 46 6.52 16.33 -14.26
N HIS A 47 6.17 15.05 -14.44
CA HIS A 47 6.05 14.44 -15.76
C HIS A 47 4.64 13.85 -15.93
N GLN A 48 3.98 14.23 -17.04
CA GLN A 48 2.63 13.73 -17.33
C GLN A 48 2.73 12.46 -18.18
N ALA A 49 2.27 11.33 -17.63
CA ALA A 49 2.20 10.07 -18.36
C ALA A 49 1.09 9.16 -17.84
N ASN A 50 0.53 8.33 -18.71
CA ASN A 50 -0.45 7.32 -18.37
C ASN A 50 0.18 5.92 -18.45
N LEU A 51 -0.12 5.04 -17.50
CA LEU A 51 0.35 3.65 -17.47
C LEU A 51 -0.21 2.77 -18.62
N ILE A 52 -1.01 3.33 -19.51
CA ILE A 52 -1.49 2.67 -20.73
C ILE A 52 -0.47 2.80 -21.87
N ASP A 53 0.32 3.87 -21.88
CA ASP A 53 1.30 4.18 -22.92
C ASP A 53 2.72 3.88 -22.45
N PRO A 54 3.35 2.79 -22.94
CA PRO A 54 4.70 2.42 -22.53
C PRO A 54 5.75 3.43 -23.00
N ASN A 55 5.54 4.18 -24.11
CA ASN A 55 6.50 5.18 -24.57
C ASN A 55 6.51 6.39 -23.66
N ALA A 56 5.32 6.90 -23.28
CA ALA A 56 5.24 7.99 -22.29
C ALA A 56 5.81 7.59 -20.93
N ILE A 57 5.67 6.31 -20.53
CA ILE A 57 6.30 5.79 -19.30
C ILE A 57 7.83 5.77 -19.47
N ALA A 58 8.35 5.32 -20.63
CA ALA A 58 9.78 5.27 -20.88
C ALA A 58 10.39 6.67 -20.88
N GLU A 59 9.74 7.65 -21.50
CA GLU A 59 10.16 9.06 -21.47
C GLU A 59 10.25 9.58 -20.02
N ALA A 60 9.26 9.24 -19.18
CA ALA A 60 9.28 9.60 -17.75
C ALA A 60 10.44 8.96 -16.98
N MET A 61 10.96 7.83 -17.44
CA MET A 61 12.08 7.10 -16.82
C MET A 61 13.44 7.53 -17.33
N LEU A 62 13.54 8.16 -18.50
CA LEU A 62 14.82 8.54 -19.11
C LEU A 62 15.69 9.36 -18.16
N GLY A 63 16.93 8.91 -17.93
CA GLY A 63 17.90 9.57 -17.07
C GLY A 63 17.60 9.41 -15.55
N CYS A 64 16.69 8.53 -15.17
CA CYS A 64 16.50 8.14 -13.78
C CYS A 64 17.37 6.93 -13.46
N ASP A 65 18.06 6.93 -12.32
CA ASP A 65 18.82 5.78 -11.81
C ASP A 65 17.86 4.75 -11.21
N VAL A 66 16.88 5.20 -10.43
CA VAL A 66 15.91 4.34 -9.74
C VAL A 66 14.47 4.74 -10.07
N VAL A 67 13.63 3.75 -10.31
CA VAL A 67 12.20 3.93 -10.57
C VAL A 67 11.38 3.33 -9.45
N PHE A 68 10.58 4.16 -8.75
CA PHE A 68 9.58 3.70 -7.78
C PHE A 68 8.22 3.54 -8.45
N HIS A 69 7.67 2.33 -8.42
CA HIS A 69 6.35 2.02 -8.98
C HIS A 69 5.33 1.73 -7.87
N ALA A 70 4.68 2.78 -7.36
CA ALA A 70 3.60 2.71 -6.37
C ALA A 70 2.19 2.85 -6.98
N ALA A 71 2.05 2.74 -8.30
CA ALA A 71 0.78 2.88 -9.03
C ALA A 71 0.24 1.52 -9.52
N GLY A 72 0.09 0.56 -8.63
CA GLY A 72 -0.46 -0.75 -8.97
C GLY A 72 -1.92 -0.68 -9.42
N TYR A 73 -2.35 -1.64 -10.25
CA TYR A 73 -3.75 -1.82 -10.60
C TYR A 73 -4.56 -2.13 -9.34
N TYR A 74 -5.68 -1.44 -9.18
CA TYR A 74 -6.58 -1.61 -8.04
C TYR A 74 -7.97 -1.98 -8.53
N PRO A 75 -8.38 -3.25 -8.46
CA PRO A 75 -9.74 -3.67 -8.80
C PRO A 75 -10.77 -2.96 -7.92
N THR A 76 -11.82 -2.46 -8.52
CA THR A 76 -12.91 -1.78 -7.81
C THR A 76 -14.12 -2.68 -7.53
N SER A 77 -14.09 -3.91 -8.05
CA SER A 77 -15.14 -4.91 -7.83
C SER A 77 -14.61 -6.32 -8.13
N ASN A 78 -15.32 -7.35 -7.69
CA ASN A 78 -15.02 -8.75 -8.03
C ASN A 78 -15.68 -9.21 -9.37
N ARG A 79 -16.31 -8.29 -10.11
CA ARG A 79 -16.86 -8.60 -11.44
C ARG A 79 -15.74 -8.74 -12.46
N ASP A 80 -15.90 -9.63 -13.44
CA ASP A 80 -14.88 -9.91 -14.47
C ASP A 80 -13.48 -10.16 -13.89
N ALA A 81 -13.40 -11.02 -12.88
CA ALA A 81 -12.16 -11.30 -12.16
C ALA A 81 -10.98 -11.61 -13.10
N ALA A 82 -11.18 -12.52 -14.05
CA ALA A 82 -10.14 -12.89 -15.01
C ALA A 82 -9.71 -11.72 -15.90
N GLY A 83 -10.63 -10.88 -16.34
CA GLY A 83 -10.32 -9.66 -17.09
C GLY A 83 -9.54 -8.64 -16.27
N GLN A 84 -9.89 -8.47 -15.00
CA GLN A 84 -9.17 -7.56 -14.12
C GLN A 84 -7.75 -8.04 -13.80
N VAL A 85 -7.54 -9.35 -13.59
CA VAL A 85 -6.20 -9.94 -13.42
C VAL A 85 -5.36 -9.76 -14.69
N ARG A 86 -5.92 -10.00 -15.88
CA ARG A 86 -5.22 -9.71 -17.14
C ARG A 86 -4.85 -8.24 -17.29
N ARG A 87 -5.74 -7.30 -16.94
CA ARG A 87 -5.43 -5.86 -16.96
C ARG A 87 -4.30 -5.50 -16.00
N ALA A 88 -4.28 -6.09 -14.80
CA ALA A 88 -3.20 -5.91 -13.83
C ALA A 88 -1.86 -6.40 -14.38
N GLN A 89 -1.82 -7.61 -14.96
CA GLN A 89 -0.64 -8.18 -15.61
C GLN A 89 -0.16 -7.28 -16.75
N SER A 90 -1.06 -6.90 -17.67
CA SER A 90 -0.72 -6.05 -18.82
C SER A 90 -0.22 -4.67 -18.41
N GLN A 91 -0.70 -4.12 -17.28
CA GLN A 91 -0.15 -2.88 -16.74
C GLN A 91 1.30 -3.05 -16.31
N MET A 92 1.64 -4.14 -15.60
CA MET A 92 3.01 -4.40 -15.19
C MET A 92 3.92 -4.65 -16.40
N GLU A 93 3.46 -5.43 -17.38
CA GLU A 93 4.20 -5.70 -18.63
C GLU A 93 4.58 -4.41 -19.37
N ARG A 94 3.67 -3.42 -19.45
CA ARG A 94 3.96 -2.10 -20.03
C ARG A 94 5.02 -1.33 -19.25
N VAL A 95 4.97 -1.37 -17.91
CA VAL A 95 6.00 -0.76 -17.06
C VAL A 95 7.36 -1.40 -17.29
N LEU A 96 7.43 -2.73 -17.39
CA LEU A 96 8.67 -3.46 -17.65
C LEU A 96 9.21 -3.23 -19.08
N LEU A 97 8.32 -3.08 -20.07
CA LEU A 97 8.71 -2.69 -21.42
C LEU A 97 9.36 -1.28 -21.43
N ALA A 98 8.72 -0.33 -20.77
CA ALA A 98 9.25 1.03 -20.63
C ALA A 98 10.59 1.04 -19.89
N PHE A 99 10.73 0.23 -18.83
CA PHE A 99 11.97 0.06 -18.08
C PHE A 99 13.12 -0.44 -18.98
N ARG A 100 12.85 -1.44 -19.85
CA ARG A 100 13.84 -1.93 -20.83
C ARG A 100 14.27 -0.86 -21.84
N GLN A 101 13.35 0.01 -22.24
CA GLN A 101 13.64 1.11 -23.18
C GLN A 101 14.47 2.23 -22.53
N ALA A 102 14.10 2.65 -21.33
CA ALA A 102 14.74 3.77 -20.63
C ALA A 102 16.02 3.36 -19.89
N LYS A 103 16.17 2.08 -19.53
CA LYS A 103 17.33 1.44 -18.87
C LYS A 103 17.74 2.11 -17.53
N PRO A 104 16.83 2.35 -16.59
CA PRO A 104 17.23 2.68 -15.22
C PRO A 104 17.95 1.49 -14.57
N ASP A 105 18.69 1.75 -13.50
CA ASP A 105 19.46 0.69 -12.81
C ASP A 105 18.57 -0.24 -11.99
N LEU A 106 17.46 0.27 -11.41
CA LEU A 106 16.63 -0.49 -10.49
C LEU A 106 15.15 -0.08 -10.51
N LEU A 107 14.26 -1.07 -10.46
CA LEU A 107 12.81 -0.89 -10.24
C LEU A 107 12.44 -1.33 -8.82
N ILE A 108 11.97 -0.40 -8.00
CA ILE A 108 11.34 -0.68 -6.71
C ILE A 108 9.83 -0.73 -6.90
N TYR A 109 9.27 -1.94 -6.81
CA TYR A 109 7.83 -2.16 -6.97
C TYR A 109 7.12 -2.21 -5.61
N THR A 110 6.13 -1.34 -5.42
CA THR A 110 5.22 -1.40 -4.26
C THR A 110 4.15 -2.46 -4.49
N SER A 111 4.38 -3.63 -3.94
CA SER A 111 3.44 -4.75 -3.91
C SER A 111 2.41 -4.59 -2.77
N SER A 112 2.13 -5.61 -1.99
CA SER A 112 1.14 -5.57 -0.89
C SER A 112 1.30 -6.77 0.03
N LEU A 113 0.86 -6.64 1.29
CA LEU A 113 0.67 -7.78 2.20
C LEU A 113 -0.21 -8.89 1.61
N SER A 114 -1.11 -8.55 0.67
CA SER A 114 -2.00 -9.51 0.01
C SER A 114 -1.29 -10.55 -0.85
N THR A 115 0.00 -10.36 -1.12
CA THR A 115 0.84 -11.34 -1.82
C THR A 115 1.54 -12.32 -0.87
N ILE A 116 1.38 -12.14 0.44
CA ILE A 116 1.86 -13.05 1.48
C ILE A 116 0.75 -14.05 1.79
N GLY A 117 1.05 -15.33 1.65
CA GLY A 117 0.16 -16.43 2.00
C GLY A 117 0.11 -16.69 3.51
N PRO A 118 -0.73 -17.64 3.93
CA PRO A 118 -0.74 -18.09 5.32
C PRO A 118 0.60 -18.75 5.68
N SER A 119 0.97 -18.66 6.97
CA SER A 119 2.17 -19.34 7.47
C SER A 119 2.14 -20.84 7.17
N SER A 120 3.23 -21.36 6.63
CA SER A 120 3.37 -22.79 6.28
C SER A 120 3.71 -23.70 7.47
N GLY A 121 3.88 -23.14 8.69
CA GLY A 121 4.24 -23.92 9.88
C GLY A 121 3.55 -23.45 11.16
N PRO A 122 3.20 -24.38 12.07
CA PRO A 122 2.56 -24.03 13.33
C PRO A 122 3.50 -23.16 14.20
N GLY A 123 2.92 -22.13 14.84
CA GLY A 123 3.66 -21.24 15.77
C GLY A 123 4.63 -20.27 15.10
N ARG A 124 4.72 -20.24 13.78
CA ARG A 124 5.54 -19.31 13.01
C ARG A 124 4.69 -18.18 12.44
N LEU A 125 5.19 -16.96 12.43
CA LEU A 125 4.61 -15.86 11.68
C LEU A 125 4.82 -16.07 10.17
N ALA A 126 3.86 -15.64 9.35
CA ALA A 126 4.04 -15.64 7.91
C ALA A 126 5.12 -14.64 7.50
N ASN A 127 5.94 -15.02 6.53
CA ASN A 127 7.05 -14.21 6.02
C ASN A 127 7.11 -14.22 4.48
N GLU A 128 8.18 -13.69 3.90
CA GLU A 128 8.36 -13.56 2.46
C GLU A 128 8.37 -14.88 1.70
N SER A 129 8.66 -16.02 2.35
CA SER A 129 8.61 -17.34 1.72
C SER A 129 7.19 -17.90 1.58
N ASP A 130 6.24 -17.35 2.34
CA ASP A 130 4.84 -17.74 2.25
C ASP A 130 4.15 -16.95 1.14
N VAL A 131 4.02 -17.57 -0.01
CA VAL A 131 3.48 -16.91 -1.21
C VAL A 131 1.99 -17.19 -1.33
N TYR A 132 1.19 -16.13 -1.48
CA TYR A 132 -0.24 -16.22 -1.75
C TYR A 132 -0.52 -17.09 -2.97
N GLN A 133 -1.50 -17.99 -2.86
CA GLN A 133 -1.98 -18.81 -3.97
C GLN A 133 -3.22 -18.17 -4.60
N PRO A 134 -3.20 -17.87 -5.92
CA PRO A 134 -4.35 -17.28 -6.61
C PRO A 134 -5.64 -18.07 -6.36
N GLY A 135 -6.73 -17.34 -6.11
CA GLY A 135 -8.05 -17.91 -5.85
C GLY A 135 -8.29 -18.40 -4.42
N SER A 136 -7.29 -18.39 -3.51
CA SER A 136 -7.47 -18.82 -2.13
C SER A 136 -8.24 -17.80 -1.26
N VAL A 137 -8.35 -16.55 -1.71
CA VAL A 137 -9.16 -15.49 -1.11
C VAL A 137 -10.19 -15.01 -2.13
N PRO A 138 -11.47 -14.82 -1.78
CA PRO A 138 -12.51 -14.38 -2.71
C PRO A 138 -12.38 -12.87 -3.01
N SER A 139 -11.21 -12.44 -3.43
CA SER A 139 -10.89 -11.03 -3.73
C SER A 139 -9.96 -10.93 -4.94
N VAL A 140 -10.47 -10.33 -6.00
CA VAL A 140 -9.69 -10.06 -7.24
C VAL A 140 -8.47 -9.20 -6.96
N TYR A 141 -8.51 -8.39 -5.90
CA TYR A 141 -7.37 -7.57 -5.49
C TYR A 141 -6.12 -8.42 -5.14
N PHE A 142 -6.31 -9.53 -4.40
CA PHE A 142 -5.23 -10.45 -4.05
C PHE A 142 -4.62 -11.09 -5.31
N ASP A 143 -5.47 -11.58 -6.22
CA ASP A 143 -5.03 -12.20 -7.47
C ASP A 143 -4.32 -11.18 -8.38
N ALA A 144 -4.84 -9.95 -8.48
CA ALA A 144 -4.22 -8.89 -9.24
C ALA A 144 -2.84 -8.51 -8.69
N LYS A 145 -2.71 -8.42 -7.36
CA LYS A 145 -1.43 -8.06 -6.72
C LYS A 145 -0.38 -9.13 -6.90
N ILE A 146 -0.72 -10.41 -6.71
CA ILE A 146 0.25 -11.49 -6.86
C ILE A 146 0.68 -11.67 -8.32
N ILE A 147 -0.21 -11.49 -9.30
CA ILE A 147 0.18 -11.60 -10.70
C ILE A 147 1.12 -10.45 -11.10
N MET A 148 0.87 -9.22 -10.64
CA MET A 148 1.78 -8.10 -10.87
C MET A 148 3.16 -8.35 -10.26
N GLU A 149 3.23 -8.85 -9.03
CA GLU A 149 4.48 -9.15 -8.34
C GLU A 149 5.26 -10.26 -9.05
N ARG A 150 4.59 -11.37 -9.40
CA ARG A 150 5.21 -12.47 -10.16
C ARG A 150 5.71 -12.01 -11.53
N THR A 151 4.94 -11.17 -12.22
CA THR A 151 5.35 -10.60 -13.52
C THR A 151 6.58 -9.70 -13.36
N ALA A 152 6.63 -8.89 -12.31
CA ALA A 152 7.76 -8.00 -12.04
C ALA A 152 9.04 -8.79 -11.70
N LEU A 153 8.98 -9.66 -10.70
CA LEU A 153 10.14 -10.45 -10.23
C LEU A 153 10.60 -11.48 -11.26
N GLY A 154 9.67 -12.06 -12.04
CA GLY A 154 9.99 -13.03 -13.12
C GLY A 154 10.47 -12.39 -14.42
N SER A 155 10.61 -11.07 -14.50
CA SER A 155 10.95 -10.34 -15.74
C SER A 155 12.41 -10.46 -16.20
N GLY A 156 13.30 -10.93 -15.33
CA GLY A 156 14.76 -10.94 -15.54
C GLY A 156 15.39 -9.54 -15.46
N LEU A 157 14.64 -8.51 -15.05
CA LEU A 157 15.12 -7.14 -14.84
C LEU A 157 15.52 -6.93 -13.38
N PRO A 158 16.32 -5.89 -13.05
CA PRO A 158 16.64 -5.54 -11.67
C PRO A 158 15.40 -4.98 -10.96
N VAL A 159 14.71 -5.83 -10.21
CA VAL A 159 13.47 -5.51 -9.50
C VAL A 159 13.56 -5.94 -8.04
N VAL A 160 13.13 -5.06 -7.13
CA VAL A 160 12.87 -5.36 -5.73
C VAL A 160 11.38 -5.13 -5.46
N ALA A 161 10.70 -6.10 -4.84
CA ALA A 161 9.29 -5.98 -4.47
C ALA A 161 9.15 -5.67 -2.98
N LEU A 162 8.42 -4.62 -2.66
CA LEU A 162 8.13 -4.23 -1.28
C LEU A 162 6.65 -4.49 -0.99
N CYS A 163 6.38 -5.21 0.09
CA CYS A 163 5.05 -5.65 0.49
C CYS A 163 4.60 -4.88 1.75
N PRO A 164 4.11 -3.62 1.62
CA PRO A 164 3.60 -2.88 2.76
C PRO A 164 2.42 -3.61 3.39
N THR A 165 2.33 -3.56 4.72
CA THR A 165 1.22 -4.12 5.48
C THR A 165 0.04 -3.15 5.51
N SER A 166 -0.72 -3.05 6.60
CA SER A 166 -1.80 -2.06 6.70
C SER A 166 -1.21 -0.69 7.02
N VAL A 167 -1.10 0.14 5.97
CA VAL A 167 -0.41 1.43 6.03
C VAL A 167 -1.35 2.51 6.56
N PHE A 168 -0.90 3.25 7.58
CA PHE A 168 -1.57 4.43 8.12
C PHE A 168 -0.61 5.61 8.17
N GLY A 169 -1.13 6.83 8.37
CA GLY A 169 -0.31 8.03 8.52
C GLY A 169 -0.87 9.24 7.81
N PRO A 170 -0.18 10.39 7.88
CA PRO A 170 -0.56 11.61 7.18
C PRO A 170 -0.41 11.49 5.65
N GLY A 171 -1.19 12.28 4.89
CA GLY A 171 -1.11 12.32 3.44
C GLY A 171 -2.04 11.35 2.70
N ASP A 172 -2.99 10.67 3.38
CA ASP A 172 -3.97 9.79 2.72
C ASP A 172 -5.10 10.60 2.06
N VAL A 173 -4.76 11.33 0.99
CA VAL A 173 -5.68 12.22 0.24
C VAL A 173 -6.89 11.51 -0.39
N LYS A 174 -6.87 10.19 -0.45
CA LYS A 174 -8.00 9.34 -0.88
C LYS A 174 -8.13 8.19 0.09
N PRO A 175 -8.71 8.46 1.28
CA PRO A 175 -8.63 7.53 2.39
C PRO A 175 -9.00 6.11 2.01
N THR A 176 -8.04 5.19 2.19
CA THR A 176 -8.19 3.73 2.07
C THR A 176 -8.23 3.12 3.46
N SER A 177 -7.09 2.82 4.05
CA SER A 177 -6.98 2.46 5.47
C SER A 177 -7.37 3.63 6.39
N GLY A 178 -7.03 4.86 6.03
CA GLY A 178 -7.44 6.09 6.71
C GLY A 178 -8.96 6.27 6.82
N ARG A 179 -9.75 5.68 5.90
CA ARG A 179 -11.22 5.70 6.03
C ARG A 179 -11.71 5.00 7.30
N LEU A 180 -11.05 3.93 7.73
CA LEU A 180 -11.36 3.26 8.99
C LEU A 180 -11.14 4.21 10.18
N LEU A 181 -10.02 4.93 10.17
CA LEU A 181 -9.69 5.92 11.19
C LEU A 181 -10.72 7.06 11.24
N ILE A 182 -11.15 7.57 10.08
CA ILE A 182 -12.21 8.59 9.99
C ILE A 182 -13.52 8.08 10.59
N LEU A 183 -13.94 6.86 10.27
CA LEU A 183 -15.16 6.25 10.84
C LEU A 183 -15.08 6.11 12.36
N VAL A 184 -13.92 5.72 12.89
CA VAL A 184 -13.69 5.65 14.35
C VAL A 184 -13.73 7.04 14.98
N ALA A 185 -13.07 8.03 14.37
CA ALA A 185 -13.04 9.41 14.85
C ALA A 185 -14.44 10.07 14.85
N GLN A 186 -15.29 9.71 13.91
CA GLN A 186 -16.69 10.13 13.87
C GLN A 186 -17.59 9.40 14.88
N GLY A 187 -17.09 8.33 15.53
CA GLY A 187 -17.86 7.53 16.48
C GLY A 187 -18.84 6.54 15.82
N HIS A 188 -18.69 6.27 14.53
CA HIS A 188 -19.60 5.43 13.75
C HIS A 188 -19.27 3.93 13.78
N LEU A 189 -18.25 3.50 14.56
CA LEU A 189 -17.82 2.11 14.62
C LEU A 189 -17.90 1.53 16.03
N PRO A 190 -19.07 1.06 16.49
CA PRO A 190 -19.22 0.44 17.81
C PRO A 190 -18.77 -1.03 17.85
N VAL A 191 -18.47 -1.61 16.67
CA VAL A 191 -18.21 -3.04 16.52
C VAL A 191 -16.75 -3.35 16.22
N TYR A 192 -16.28 -4.53 16.63
CA TYR A 192 -15.00 -5.10 16.23
C TYR A 192 -15.15 -6.58 15.91
N THR A 193 -14.21 -7.14 15.15
CA THR A 193 -14.11 -8.59 14.90
C THR A 193 -12.82 -9.13 15.46
N ASN A 194 -12.78 -10.44 15.71
CA ASN A 194 -11.52 -11.11 16.01
C ASN A 194 -10.63 -11.13 14.77
N GLY A 195 -9.35 -11.18 15.00
CA GLY A 195 -8.29 -11.27 14.00
C GLY A 195 -7.08 -10.49 14.47
N GLU A 196 -5.98 -10.75 13.81
CA GLU A 196 -4.73 -10.06 14.00
C GLU A 196 -4.33 -9.34 12.72
N ILE A 197 -3.64 -8.23 12.86
CA ILE A 197 -3.24 -7.38 11.75
C ILE A 197 -1.83 -6.86 12.02
N ASN A 198 -1.06 -6.66 10.97
CA ASN A 198 0.17 -5.89 11.05
C ASN A 198 -0.08 -4.49 10.52
N VAL A 199 0.34 -3.47 11.26
CA VAL A 199 0.16 -2.05 10.93
C VAL A 199 1.52 -1.35 10.80
N VAL A 200 1.61 -0.36 9.91
CA VAL A 200 2.86 0.38 9.67
C VAL A 200 2.57 1.83 9.28
N ASP A 201 3.49 2.73 9.62
CA ASP A 201 3.42 4.15 9.23
C ASP A 201 3.88 4.33 7.77
N VAL A 202 3.18 5.16 7.02
CA VAL A 202 3.49 5.49 5.63
C VAL A 202 4.88 6.10 5.46
N ARG A 203 5.36 6.87 6.44
CA ARG A 203 6.69 7.50 6.43
C ARG A 203 7.81 6.47 6.61
N ASP A 204 7.56 5.43 7.40
CA ASP A 204 8.50 4.31 7.59
C ASP A 204 8.52 3.41 6.35
N VAL A 205 7.36 3.17 5.74
CA VAL A 205 7.25 2.54 4.42
C VAL A 205 8.05 3.32 3.38
N ALA A 206 7.90 4.64 3.32
CA ALA A 206 8.62 5.49 2.36
C ALA A 206 10.13 5.42 2.58
N LYS A 207 10.61 5.52 3.83
CA LYS A 207 12.04 5.36 4.15
C LYS A 207 12.57 4.01 3.71
N ALA A 208 11.83 2.92 3.95
CA ALA A 208 12.23 1.58 3.53
C ALA A 208 12.28 1.43 2.00
N HIS A 209 11.45 2.19 1.24
CA HIS A 209 11.58 2.25 -0.22
C HIS A 209 12.93 2.84 -0.65
N LEU A 210 13.37 3.91 0.00
CA LEU A 210 14.67 4.52 -0.27
C LEU A 210 15.81 3.57 0.13
N SER A 211 15.73 2.96 1.31
CA SER A 211 16.70 1.95 1.74
C SER A 211 16.78 0.77 0.77
N ALA A 212 15.65 0.34 0.22
CA ALA A 212 15.62 -0.74 -0.78
C ALA A 212 16.30 -0.34 -2.10
N ALA A 213 16.30 0.94 -2.45
CA ALA A 213 17.03 1.43 -3.61
C ALA A 213 18.56 1.38 -3.42
N GLU A 214 19.04 1.45 -2.18
CA GLU A 214 20.47 1.42 -1.83
C GLU A 214 20.98 0.04 -1.44
N MET A 215 20.15 -0.76 -0.75
CA MET A 215 20.56 -2.01 -0.10
C MET A 215 19.73 -3.23 -0.51
N GLY A 216 18.61 -3.02 -1.23
CA GLY A 216 17.70 -4.10 -1.62
C GLY A 216 18.35 -5.07 -2.60
N ARG A 217 18.14 -6.37 -2.40
CA ARG A 217 18.68 -7.40 -3.29
C ARG A 217 17.74 -7.62 -4.48
N ASN A 218 18.30 -7.60 -5.67
CA ASN A 218 17.56 -7.88 -6.90
C ASN A 218 16.84 -9.24 -6.85
N GLY A 219 15.59 -9.27 -7.30
CA GLY A 219 14.74 -10.46 -7.30
C GLY A 219 14.07 -10.77 -5.97
N GLU A 220 14.39 -10.02 -4.91
CA GLU A 220 13.87 -10.25 -3.57
C GLU A 220 12.59 -9.48 -3.28
N ARG A 221 11.83 -10.00 -2.29
CA ARG A 221 10.66 -9.34 -1.73
C ARG A 221 10.87 -9.08 -0.24
N TYR A 222 10.27 -8.00 0.27
CA TYR A 222 10.41 -7.58 1.66
C TYR A 222 9.06 -7.13 2.24
N ILE A 223 8.69 -7.65 3.40
CA ILE A 223 7.49 -7.23 4.13
C ILE A 223 7.80 -5.94 4.90
N LEU A 224 7.16 -4.85 4.51
CA LEU A 224 7.27 -3.57 5.21
C LEU A 224 6.14 -3.46 6.23
N GLY A 225 6.40 -3.97 7.44
CA GLY A 225 5.44 -3.98 8.54
C GLY A 225 6.01 -3.42 9.83
N GLY A 226 5.13 -2.94 10.69
CA GLY A 226 5.44 -2.39 12.01
C GLY A 226 5.03 -3.31 13.14
N GLU A 227 3.89 -3.03 13.77
CA GLU A 227 3.38 -3.75 14.93
C GLU A 227 2.35 -4.81 14.53
N ASN A 228 2.49 -6.02 15.09
CA ASN A 228 1.43 -7.03 15.07
C ASN A 228 0.51 -6.78 16.26
N MET A 229 -0.80 -6.68 16.04
CA MET A 229 -1.78 -6.47 17.10
C MET A 229 -3.15 -7.04 16.77
N SER A 230 -4.01 -7.18 17.78
CA SER A 230 -5.39 -7.57 17.53
C SER A 230 -6.17 -6.43 16.85
N MET A 231 -7.18 -6.78 16.04
CA MET A 231 -8.11 -5.78 15.48
C MET A 231 -8.77 -4.92 16.56
N ARG A 232 -9.05 -5.53 17.72
CA ARG A 232 -9.61 -4.80 18.87
C ARG A 232 -8.66 -3.75 19.40
N ASP A 233 -7.36 -4.09 19.57
CA ASP A 233 -6.37 -3.17 20.12
C ASP A 233 -6.07 -2.04 19.12
N MET A 234 -5.98 -2.35 17.82
CA MET A 234 -5.85 -1.36 16.76
C MET A 234 -6.98 -0.32 16.82
N LEU A 235 -8.23 -0.78 16.85
CA LEU A 235 -9.40 0.10 16.93
C LEU A 235 -9.47 0.86 18.26
N ALA A 236 -9.02 0.24 19.36
CA ALA A 236 -8.97 0.90 20.67
C ALA A 236 -7.90 2.02 20.70
N ILE A 237 -6.75 1.84 20.05
CA ILE A 237 -5.73 2.89 19.89
C ILE A 237 -6.32 4.04 19.06
N MET A 238 -6.93 3.77 17.93
CA MET A 238 -7.58 4.77 17.08
C MET A 238 -8.63 5.59 17.85
N ALA A 239 -9.51 4.91 18.59
CA ALA A 239 -10.56 5.55 19.35
C ALA A 239 -10.01 6.45 20.49
N ARG A 240 -8.99 5.97 21.21
CA ARG A 240 -8.33 6.77 22.26
C ARG A 240 -7.69 8.04 21.70
N GLN A 241 -6.99 7.95 20.58
CA GLN A 241 -6.36 9.11 19.93
C GLN A 241 -7.39 10.11 19.41
N ALA A 242 -8.57 9.63 18.99
CA ALA A 242 -9.69 10.46 18.55
C ALA A 242 -10.60 10.95 19.70
N ASN A 243 -10.26 10.70 20.97
CA ASN A 243 -11.11 10.98 22.14
C ASN A 243 -12.52 10.37 22.02
N ARG A 244 -12.60 9.13 21.51
CA ARG A 244 -13.83 8.36 21.33
C ARG A 244 -13.81 7.09 22.19
N ARG A 245 -15.01 6.56 22.47
CA ARG A 245 -15.13 5.25 23.13
C ARG A 245 -14.67 4.15 22.19
N PRO A 246 -13.81 3.22 22.65
CA PRO A 246 -13.42 2.06 21.85
C PRO A 246 -14.63 1.21 21.45
N PRO A 247 -14.58 0.51 20.31
CA PRO A 247 -15.59 -0.47 19.92
C PRO A 247 -15.75 -1.52 21.02
N TRP A 248 -16.99 -1.82 21.39
CA TRP A 248 -17.32 -2.68 22.52
C TRP A 248 -18.08 -3.94 22.13
N LEU A 249 -18.75 -3.94 20.97
CA LEU A 249 -19.55 -5.06 20.48
C LEU A 249 -18.73 -5.97 19.57
N ARG A 250 -18.48 -7.19 20.03
CA ARG A 250 -17.79 -8.20 19.21
C ARG A 250 -18.76 -8.80 18.18
N VAL A 251 -18.36 -8.78 16.91
CA VAL A 251 -19.10 -9.39 15.79
C VAL A 251 -18.27 -10.54 15.21
N PRO A 252 -18.83 -11.74 15.02
CA PRO A 252 -18.16 -12.82 14.31
C PRO A 252 -17.74 -12.42 12.90
N SER A 253 -16.54 -12.83 12.46
CA SER A 253 -16.00 -12.46 11.14
C SER A 253 -16.90 -12.89 9.98
N GLN A 254 -17.61 -14.02 10.12
CA GLN A 254 -18.57 -14.53 9.14
C GLN A 254 -19.72 -13.55 8.86
N LEU A 255 -20.20 -12.84 9.89
CA LEU A 255 -21.24 -11.82 9.72
C LEU A 255 -20.69 -10.57 9.04
N VAL A 256 -19.45 -10.19 9.34
CA VAL A 256 -18.76 -9.07 8.66
C VAL A 256 -18.55 -9.38 7.18
N GLU A 257 -18.14 -10.60 6.84
CA GLU A 257 -17.98 -11.07 5.47
C GLU A 257 -19.31 -11.07 4.70
N LEU A 258 -20.37 -11.57 5.34
CA LEU A 258 -21.71 -11.57 4.73
C LEU A 258 -22.17 -10.14 4.44
N ALA A 259 -22.00 -9.24 5.40
CA ALA A 259 -22.30 -7.80 5.20
C ALA A 259 -21.44 -7.21 4.08
N GLY A 260 -20.14 -7.52 4.03
CA GLY A 260 -19.23 -7.10 2.96
C GLY A 260 -19.65 -7.64 1.58
N SER A 261 -20.09 -8.90 1.51
CA SER A 261 -20.59 -9.52 0.27
C SER A 261 -21.87 -8.83 -0.23
N LEU A 262 -22.81 -8.52 0.65
CA LEU A 262 -24.02 -7.77 0.30
C LEU A 262 -23.69 -6.34 -0.13
N ALA A 263 -22.80 -5.64 0.59
CA ALA A 263 -22.36 -4.29 0.24
C ALA A 263 -21.65 -4.28 -1.13
N GLY A 264 -20.79 -5.24 -1.43
CA GLY A 264 -20.12 -5.38 -2.72
C GLY A 264 -21.10 -5.63 -3.88
N ARG A 265 -22.15 -6.45 -3.66
CA ARG A 265 -23.21 -6.66 -4.64
C ARG A 265 -24.02 -5.40 -4.93
N LEU A 266 -24.21 -4.56 -3.94
CA LEU A 266 -24.90 -3.27 -4.04
C LEU A 266 -23.99 -2.15 -4.55
N GLY A 267 -22.70 -2.43 -4.83
CA GLY A 267 -21.74 -1.44 -5.32
C GLY A 267 -21.26 -0.48 -4.23
N ILE A 268 -21.45 -0.81 -2.95
CA ILE A 268 -20.97 0.02 -1.83
C ILE A 268 -19.45 -0.18 -1.71
N LEU A 269 -18.70 0.92 -1.86
CA LEU A 269 -17.24 0.94 -1.73
C LEU A 269 -16.79 0.41 -0.36
N GLY A 270 -15.83 -0.52 -0.36
CA GLY A 270 -15.28 -1.14 0.86
C GLY A 270 -15.84 -2.52 1.18
N GLY A 271 -16.88 -2.99 0.49
CA GLY A 271 -17.43 -4.34 0.69
C GLY A 271 -16.38 -5.44 0.48
N ASP A 272 -15.53 -5.30 -0.54
CA ASP A 272 -14.46 -6.26 -0.84
C ASP A 272 -13.38 -6.30 0.25
N MET A 273 -13.09 -5.17 0.89
CA MET A 273 -12.16 -5.10 2.01
C MET A 273 -12.70 -5.87 3.23
N LEU A 274 -14.00 -5.73 3.53
CA LEU A 274 -14.64 -6.46 4.63
C LEU A 274 -14.62 -7.98 4.40
N GLN A 275 -14.72 -8.45 3.15
CA GLN A 275 -14.60 -9.86 2.80
C GLN A 275 -13.20 -10.41 3.06
N SER A 276 -12.18 -9.56 3.01
CA SER A 276 -10.78 -9.98 3.17
C SER A 276 -10.28 -9.93 4.62
N ILE A 277 -11.10 -9.43 5.55
CA ILE A 277 -10.65 -9.11 6.92
C ILE A 277 -10.13 -10.33 7.70
N ARG A 278 -10.68 -11.52 7.45
CA ARG A 278 -10.26 -12.77 8.09
C ARG A 278 -8.93 -13.32 7.59
N TYR A 279 -8.45 -12.80 6.46
CA TYR A 279 -7.18 -13.21 5.86
C TYR A 279 -6.01 -12.33 6.33
N PHE A 280 -6.30 -11.30 7.15
CA PHE A 280 -5.26 -10.57 7.82
C PHE A 280 -4.64 -11.45 8.91
N GLN A 281 -3.33 -11.36 9.03
CA GLN A 281 -2.53 -12.18 9.93
C GLN A 281 -1.33 -11.38 10.44
N PRO A 282 -0.75 -11.80 11.57
CA PRO A 282 0.53 -11.24 12.00
C PRO A 282 1.65 -11.70 11.05
N LEU A 283 2.63 -10.81 10.83
CA LEU A 283 3.69 -11.01 9.87
C LEU A 283 5.08 -10.90 10.52
N ASP A 284 6.05 -11.67 10.03
CA ASP A 284 7.45 -11.54 10.40
C ASP A 284 8.12 -10.49 9.49
N THR A 285 8.66 -9.45 10.09
CA THR A 285 9.31 -8.33 9.38
C THR A 285 10.83 -8.32 9.55
N LYS A 286 11.40 -9.40 10.08
CA LYS A 286 12.84 -9.49 10.41
C LYS A 286 13.72 -9.22 9.19
N LYS A 287 13.36 -9.75 8.02
CA LYS A 287 14.13 -9.58 6.78
C LYS A 287 14.28 -8.10 6.41
N ALA A 288 13.18 -7.34 6.38
CA ALA A 288 13.25 -5.91 6.08
C ALA A 288 14.00 -5.13 7.17
N ARG A 289 13.87 -5.52 8.43
CA ARG A 289 14.65 -4.90 9.54
C ARG A 289 16.14 -5.13 9.40
N SER A 290 16.56 -6.34 9.02
CA SER A 290 18.00 -6.69 8.94
C SER A 290 18.65 -6.26 7.63
N GLU A 291 17.94 -6.21 6.53
CA GLU A 291 18.49 -5.96 5.19
C GLU A 291 18.19 -4.56 4.65
N LEU A 292 17.15 -3.87 5.15
CA LEU A 292 16.76 -2.54 4.71
C LEU A 292 16.75 -1.50 5.85
N ASP A 293 17.27 -1.83 7.03
CA ASP A 293 17.22 -0.97 8.22
C ASP A 293 15.80 -0.46 8.54
N LEU A 294 14.78 -1.30 8.31
CA LEU A 294 13.41 -0.91 8.61
C LEU A 294 13.23 -0.61 10.09
N THR A 295 13.08 0.65 10.42
CA THR A 295 12.68 1.14 11.73
C THR A 295 11.25 1.63 11.68
N THR A 296 10.48 1.39 12.74
CA THR A 296 9.07 1.73 12.77
C THR A 296 8.72 2.51 14.02
N ARG A 297 7.93 3.55 13.86
CA ARG A 297 7.39 4.32 14.98
C ARG A 297 6.20 3.61 15.61
N PRO A 298 5.86 3.93 16.87
CA PRO A 298 4.68 3.38 17.54
C PRO A 298 3.39 3.70 16.78
N PHE A 299 2.47 2.74 16.68
CA PHE A 299 1.20 2.94 16.00
C PHE A 299 0.37 4.07 16.58
N SER A 300 0.46 4.31 17.89
CA SER A 300 -0.23 5.45 18.54
C SER A 300 0.24 6.80 18.02
N GLU A 301 1.55 6.97 17.72
CA GLU A 301 2.10 8.17 17.08
C GLU A 301 1.58 8.32 15.65
N THR A 302 1.62 7.21 14.90
CA THR A 302 1.08 7.16 13.52
C THR A 302 -0.38 7.64 13.46
N ILE A 303 -1.22 7.18 14.39
CA ILE A 303 -2.64 7.56 14.43
C ILE A 303 -2.84 9.00 14.87
N HIS A 304 -2.05 9.47 15.84
CA HIS A 304 -2.07 10.88 16.24
C HIS A 304 -1.79 11.80 15.06
N ASP A 305 -0.71 11.57 14.35
CA ASP A 305 -0.30 12.39 13.20
C ASP A 305 -1.28 12.29 12.02
N ALA A 306 -1.83 11.09 11.78
CA ALA A 306 -2.87 10.90 10.75
C ALA A 306 -4.14 11.68 11.08
N LEU A 307 -4.60 11.67 12.34
CA LEU A 307 -5.76 12.46 12.79
C LEU A 307 -5.50 13.95 12.65
N THR A 308 -4.33 14.44 13.08
CA THR A 308 -3.94 15.84 12.93
C THR A 308 -4.03 16.24 11.46
N TRP A 309 -3.44 15.46 10.56
CA TRP A 309 -3.51 15.70 9.13
C TRP A 309 -4.95 15.72 8.59
N PHE A 310 -5.81 14.78 9.01
CA PHE A 310 -7.22 14.74 8.58
C PHE A 310 -8.02 15.95 9.07
N TYR A 311 -7.75 16.48 10.27
CA TYR A 311 -8.35 17.73 10.75
C TYR A 311 -7.88 18.95 9.96
N GLU A 312 -6.57 19.05 9.69
CA GLU A 312 -5.98 20.16 8.92
C GLU A 312 -6.43 20.22 7.46
N HIS A 313 -6.92 19.10 6.91
CA HIS A 313 -7.33 18.98 5.51
C HIS A 313 -8.85 18.76 5.34
N ASP A 314 -9.65 19.13 6.35
CA ASP A 314 -11.12 19.12 6.31
C ASP A 314 -11.79 17.76 6.06
N TYR A 315 -11.11 16.64 6.41
CA TYR A 315 -11.71 15.29 6.42
C TYR A 315 -12.48 15.01 7.70
N LEU A 316 -12.15 15.71 8.79
CA LEU A 316 -12.76 15.65 10.12
C LEU A 316 -13.03 17.07 10.60
N SER A 317 -14.13 17.23 11.38
CA SER A 317 -14.57 18.50 11.99
C SER A 317 -14.68 18.39 13.50
#